data_4d66c1eab93d5bc29e107749f6a3c183
#
_entry.id   4d66c1eab93d5bc29e107749f6a3c183
#
_cell.length_a   1.000
_cell.length_b   1.000
_cell.length_c   1.000
_cell.angle_alpha   90.00
_cell.angle_beta   90.00
_cell.angle_gamma   90.00
#
_symmetry.space_group_name_H-M   'P 1'
#
loop_
_entity.id
_entity.type
_entity.pdbx_description
1 polymer ?
#
loop_
_entity_poly.entity_id
_entity_poly.type
_entity_poly.pdbx_seq_one_letter_code
_entity_poly.pdbx_strand_id
1 'polypeptide(L)'
;SFEPGYYYTLCIKGEPIKSPAADASSIKWTLEKLMKKENADPPLNIDNVPFKFLTMHDAANIIDLSGEKTNLVFRVDKNEMSGKSTCNSFFGKAIISDYANGKGKLKTGAIVTTLRACMDMESEKKMFALLNKVNGFELLADKIILKENATVLFELRQNLE
;
A
#
# COMPACT_ATOMS: atom_id res chain seq x y z
N SER A 1 -22.66 13.11 -11.19
CA SER A 1 -21.26 13.51 -11.05
C SER A 1 -20.36 12.30 -11.04
N PHE A 2 -19.18 12.42 -11.59
CA PHE A 2 -18.14 11.41 -11.50
C PHE A 2 -17.49 11.48 -10.11
N GLU A 3 -17.24 10.31 -9.53
CA GLU A 3 -16.59 10.18 -8.23
C GLU A 3 -15.13 9.76 -8.44
N PRO A 4 -14.15 10.37 -7.78
CA PRO A 4 -12.77 9.89 -7.81
C PRO A 4 -12.67 8.44 -7.33
N GLY A 5 -11.73 7.66 -7.85
CA GLY A 5 -11.52 6.26 -7.46
C GLY A 5 -12.42 5.26 -8.19
N TYR A 6 -13.05 5.65 -9.30
CA TYR A 6 -13.84 4.74 -10.12
C TYR A 6 -13.52 4.86 -11.61
N TYR A 7 -13.54 3.72 -12.30
CA TYR A 7 -13.62 3.65 -13.76
C TYR A 7 -15.08 3.64 -14.20
N TYR A 8 -15.37 4.38 -15.27
CA TYR A 8 -16.70 4.47 -15.84
C TYR A 8 -16.68 4.02 -17.29
N THR A 9 -17.53 3.07 -17.63
CA THR A 9 -17.83 2.74 -19.02
C THR A 9 -19.11 3.48 -19.40
N LEU A 10 -19.01 4.37 -20.41
CA LEU A 10 -20.07 5.26 -20.79
C LEU A 10 -20.53 4.94 -22.22
N CYS A 11 -21.82 5.01 -22.45
CA CYS A 11 -22.39 5.15 -23.78
C CYS A 11 -22.56 6.64 -24.08
N ILE A 12 -21.85 7.14 -25.09
CA ILE A 12 -21.91 8.54 -25.51
C ILE A 12 -22.39 8.63 -26.96
N LYS A 13 -23.19 9.66 -27.25
CA LYS A 13 -23.64 10.00 -28.60
C LYS A 13 -22.86 11.19 -29.11
N GLY A 14 -22.29 11.08 -30.32
CA GLY A 14 -21.62 12.16 -31.02
C GLY A 14 -22.52 12.74 -32.11
N GLU A 15 -22.75 14.04 -32.09
CA GLU A 15 -23.49 14.76 -33.15
C GLU A 15 -22.56 15.77 -33.81
N PRO A 16 -22.47 15.76 -35.18
CA PRO A 16 -21.62 16.74 -35.87
C PRO A 16 -22.16 18.15 -35.73
N ILE A 17 -21.28 19.10 -35.45
CA ILE A 17 -21.59 20.53 -35.39
C ILE A 17 -21.35 21.13 -36.75
N LYS A 18 -22.39 21.74 -37.38
CA LYS A 18 -22.34 22.23 -38.76
C LYS A 18 -21.37 23.40 -38.99
N SER A 19 -20.99 24.15 -38.00
CA SER A 19 -20.05 25.25 -38.11
C SER A 19 -19.34 25.47 -36.77
N PRO A 20 -18.36 24.60 -36.42
CA PRO A 20 -17.62 24.78 -35.19
C PRO A 20 -16.73 26.04 -35.27
N ALA A 21 -16.47 26.67 -34.15
CA ALA A 21 -15.45 27.71 -34.05
C ALA A 21 -14.06 27.16 -34.38
N ALA A 22 -13.12 27.98 -34.83
CA ALA A 22 -11.84 27.55 -35.37
C ALA A 22 -11.04 26.53 -34.47
N ASP A 23 -11.16 26.70 -33.15
CA ASP A 23 -10.47 25.85 -32.17
C ASP A 23 -11.42 24.97 -31.33
N ALA A 24 -12.66 24.78 -31.79
CA ALA A 24 -13.66 23.96 -31.09
C ALA A 24 -13.81 22.58 -31.72
N SER A 25 -14.26 21.61 -30.91
CA SER A 25 -14.57 20.27 -31.39
C SER A 25 -15.68 20.31 -32.47
N SER A 26 -15.49 19.59 -33.56
CA SER A 26 -16.50 19.42 -34.59
C SER A 26 -17.64 18.44 -34.22
N ILE A 27 -17.55 17.83 -33.03
CA ILE A 27 -18.53 16.87 -32.53
C ILE A 27 -18.99 17.29 -31.13
N LYS A 28 -20.29 17.35 -30.94
CA LYS A 28 -20.92 17.51 -29.62
C LYS A 28 -21.16 16.12 -29.04
N TRP A 29 -20.50 15.83 -27.92
CA TRP A 29 -20.69 14.60 -27.19
C TRP A 29 -21.76 14.73 -26.11
N THR A 30 -22.68 13.78 -26.06
CA THR A 30 -23.73 13.72 -25.03
C THR A 30 -23.67 12.33 -24.37
N LEU A 31 -23.70 12.31 -23.04
CA LEU A 31 -23.79 11.08 -22.28
C LEU A 31 -25.21 10.52 -22.41
N GLU A 32 -25.35 9.34 -23.01
CA GLU A 32 -26.66 8.67 -23.12
C GLU A 32 -26.89 7.73 -21.92
N LYS A 33 -25.87 6.95 -21.55
CA LYS A 33 -26.02 5.95 -20.49
C LYS A 33 -24.69 5.67 -19.79
N LEU A 34 -24.77 5.50 -18.47
CA LEU A 34 -23.71 4.87 -17.69
C LEU A 34 -23.87 3.35 -17.83
N MET A 35 -22.93 2.68 -18.48
CA MET A 35 -22.94 1.23 -18.71
C MET A 35 -22.38 0.47 -17.51
N LYS A 36 -21.26 0.97 -16.94
CA LYS A 36 -20.55 0.32 -15.84
C LYS A 36 -19.84 1.36 -14.95
N LYS A 37 -19.85 1.11 -13.67
CA LYS A 37 -19.04 1.82 -12.69
C LYS A 37 -18.25 0.77 -11.91
N GLU A 38 -16.93 0.84 -11.96
CA GLU A 38 -16.03 -0.10 -11.28
C GLU A 38 -15.09 0.67 -10.38
N ASN A 39 -14.74 0.09 -9.25
CA ASN A 39 -13.72 0.67 -8.38
C ASN A 39 -12.38 0.72 -9.15
N ALA A 40 -11.76 1.90 -9.23
CA ALA A 40 -10.46 2.09 -9.85
C ALA A 40 -9.31 1.65 -8.95
N ASP A 41 -9.59 1.47 -7.66
CA ASP A 41 -8.59 0.92 -6.76
C ASP A 41 -8.26 -0.51 -7.16
N PRO A 42 -7.01 -0.84 -7.36
CA PRO A 42 -6.63 -2.23 -7.49
C PRO A 42 -7.10 -2.97 -6.22
N PRO A 43 -7.59 -4.22 -6.34
CA PRO A 43 -7.92 -5.01 -5.18
C PRO A 43 -6.71 -5.02 -4.23
N LEU A 44 -6.97 -4.98 -2.92
CA LEU A 44 -5.91 -5.06 -1.90
C LEU A 44 -5.20 -6.42 -2.05
N ASN A 45 -4.21 -6.47 -2.93
CA ASN A 45 -3.46 -7.69 -3.21
C ASN A 45 -2.15 -7.72 -2.42
N ILE A 46 -2.28 -7.77 -1.09
CA ILE A 46 -1.14 -7.94 -0.18
C ILE A 46 -1.22 -9.25 0.62
N ASP A 47 -2.31 -10.01 0.45
CA ASP A 47 -2.51 -11.27 1.18
C ASP A 47 -1.52 -12.33 0.69
N ASN A 48 -0.73 -12.87 1.64
CA ASN A 48 0.34 -13.82 1.38
C ASN A 48 1.44 -13.35 0.41
N VAL A 49 1.53 -12.04 0.17
CA VAL A 49 2.58 -11.44 -0.68
C VAL A 49 3.78 -11.09 0.20
N PRO A 50 4.99 -11.60 -0.10
CA PRO A 50 6.19 -11.21 0.63
C PRO A 50 6.68 -9.84 0.17
N PHE A 51 6.84 -8.92 1.12
CA PHE A 51 7.46 -7.61 0.92
C PHE A 51 8.82 -7.56 1.61
N LYS A 52 9.86 -7.18 0.88
CA LYS A 52 11.18 -6.94 1.43
C LYS A 52 11.27 -5.53 1.99
N PHE A 53 11.79 -5.35 3.20
CA PHE A 53 12.09 -4.03 3.72
C PHE A 53 13.23 -3.40 2.94
N LEU A 54 13.02 -2.17 2.48
CA LEU A 54 14.04 -1.36 1.81
C LEU A 54 14.64 -0.36 2.77
N THR A 55 13.79 0.38 3.48
CA THR A 55 14.22 1.41 4.42
C THR A 55 13.41 1.38 5.70
N MET A 56 14.04 1.81 6.79
CA MET A 56 13.42 2.08 8.08
C MET A 56 13.74 3.53 8.44
N HIS A 57 12.72 4.29 8.83
CA HIS A 57 12.84 5.70 9.16
C HIS A 57 12.71 5.87 10.68
N ASP A 58 13.81 6.21 11.35
CA ASP A 58 13.87 6.47 12.78
C ASP A 58 14.14 7.95 13.04
N ALA A 59 13.10 8.71 13.36
CA ALA A 59 13.14 10.15 13.59
C ALA A 59 13.88 10.94 12.49
N ALA A 60 15.18 11.20 12.68
CA ALA A 60 16.02 11.95 11.74
C ALA A 60 16.85 11.06 10.79
N ASN A 61 16.82 9.73 10.97
CA ASN A 61 17.68 8.80 10.25
C ASN A 61 16.89 7.88 9.35
N ILE A 62 17.38 7.70 8.12
CA ILE A 62 16.90 6.68 7.19
C ILE A 62 17.95 5.56 7.20
N ILE A 63 17.53 4.37 7.60
CA ILE A 63 18.37 3.17 7.68
C ILE A 63 18.05 2.32 6.46
N ASP A 64 19.08 2.04 5.64
CA ASP A 64 18.96 1.15 4.48
C ASP A 64 18.94 -0.31 4.93
N LEU A 65 17.88 -1.03 4.58
CA LEU A 65 17.70 -2.46 4.83
C LEU A 65 17.72 -3.29 3.54
N SER A 66 18.00 -2.67 2.41
CA SER A 66 17.94 -3.34 1.09
C SER A 66 18.95 -4.51 0.94
N GLY A 67 20.08 -4.46 1.67
CA GLY A 67 21.06 -5.53 1.75
C GLY A 67 20.69 -6.67 2.69
N GLU A 68 19.72 -6.47 3.58
CA GLU A 68 19.34 -7.42 4.60
C GLU A 68 18.33 -8.47 4.09
N LYS A 69 18.33 -9.66 4.69
CA LYS A 69 17.36 -10.73 4.38
C LYS A 69 16.09 -10.56 5.20
N THR A 70 15.45 -9.40 5.08
CA THR A 70 14.24 -9.03 5.82
C THR A 70 13.00 -9.19 4.95
N ASN A 71 11.87 -9.55 5.55
CA ASN A 71 10.58 -9.55 4.85
C ASN A 71 9.40 -9.35 5.80
N LEU A 72 8.26 -9.01 5.21
CA LEU A 72 6.96 -8.91 5.87
C LEU A 72 5.91 -9.56 4.96
N VAL A 73 5.07 -10.39 5.54
CA VAL A 73 3.92 -11.02 4.87
C VAL A 73 2.68 -10.75 5.71
N PHE A 74 1.61 -10.31 5.06
CA PHE A 74 0.28 -10.16 5.67
C PHE A 74 -0.58 -11.38 5.34
N ARG A 75 -1.34 -11.86 6.32
CA ARG A 75 -2.46 -12.78 6.14
C ARG A 75 -3.73 -12.05 6.53
N VAL A 76 -4.34 -11.44 5.54
CA VAL A 76 -5.46 -10.51 5.74
C VAL A 76 -6.67 -11.23 6.33
N ASP A 77 -6.96 -12.43 5.84
CA ASP A 77 -8.06 -13.29 6.31
C ASP A 77 -7.93 -13.69 7.78
N LYS A 78 -6.70 -13.77 8.30
CA LYS A 78 -6.39 -14.16 9.68
C LYS A 78 -6.10 -12.99 10.61
N ASN A 79 -6.03 -11.76 10.06
CA ASN A 79 -5.57 -10.57 10.79
C ASN A 79 -4.17 -10.75 11.40
N GLU A 80 -3.26 -11.32 10.62
CA GLU A 80 -1.91 -11.67 11.04
C GLU A 80 -0.86 -11.04 10.14
N MET A 81 0.32 -10.85 10.70
CA MET A 81 1.55 -10.59 9.95
C MET A 81 2.67 -11.48 10.46
N SER A 82 3.59 -11.81 9.57
CA SER A 82 4.80 -12.56 9.91
C SER A 82 5.95 -12.12 9.03
N GLY A 83 7.17 -12.41 9.45
CA GLY A 83 8.32 -12.06 8.63
C GLY A 83 9.65 -12.35 9.28
N LYS A 84 10.68 -11.80 8.67
CA LYS A 84 12.06 -11.77 9.17
C LYS A 84 12.48 -10.32 9.38
N SER A 85 13.02 -10.06 10.56
CA SER A 85 13.80 -8.85 10.86
C SER A 85 15.26 -9.03 10.44
N THR A 86 16.13 -8.14 10.84
CA THR A 86 17.57 -8.27 10.61
C THR A 86 18.21 -9.48 11.31
N CYS A 87 17.56 -10.01 12.35
CA CYS A 87 18.06 -11.14 13.15
C CYS A 87 17.03 -12.27 13.28
N ASN A 88 15.86 -11.96 13.77
CA ASN A 88 14.86 -12.92 14.19
C ASN A 88 13.68 -13.04 13.21
N SER A 89 12.98 -14.16 13.26
CA SER A 89 11.63 -14.24 12.69
C SER A 89 10.63 -13.67 13.68
N PHE A 90 9.58 -13.06 13.16
CA PHE A 90 8.52 -12.48 13.97
C PHE A 90 7.14 -12.85 13.46
N PHE A 91 6.18 -12.74 14.36
CA PHE A 91 4.77 -12.97 14.13
C PHE A 91 3.96 -12.02 15.02
N GLY A 92 2.84 -11.52 14.52
CA GLY A 92 1.96 -10.64 15.29
C GLY A 92 0.61 -10.45 14.65
N LYS A 93 -0.27 -9.74 15.33
CA LYS A 93 -1.56 -9.32 14.78
C LYS A 93 -1.38 -8.12 13.85
N ALA A 94 -2.14 -8.12 12.74
CA ALA A 94 -2.21 -7.02 11.80
C ALA A 94 -3.62 -6.93 11.24
N ILE A 95 -4.40 -5.94 11.68
CA ILE A 95 -5.77 -5.73 11.23
C ILE A 95 -5.76 -4.60 10.21
N ILE A 96 -6.23 -4.89 9.00
CA ILE A 96 -6.35 -3.94 7.91
C ILE A 96 -7.80 -3.51 7.79
N SER A 97 -8.03 -2.21 7.67
CA SER A 97 -9.36 -1.62 7.47
C SER A 97 -9.30 -0.35 6.62
N ASP A 98 -10.48 0.14 6.21
CA ASP A 98 -10.67 1.42 5.51
C ASP A 98 -9.77 1.58 4.27
N TYR A 99 -9.55 0.48 3.52
CA TYR A 99 -8.76 0.55 2.30
C TYR A 99 -9.56 1.23 1.18
N ALA A 100 -9.03 2.34 0.70
CA ALA A 100 -9.54 3.08 -0.45
C ALA A 100 -8.43 3.92 -1.08
N ASN A 101 -8.43 4.04 -2.40
CA ASN A 101 -7.46 4.85 -3.16
C ASN A 101 -5.99 4.50 -2.83
N GLY A 102 -5.68 3.20 -2.73
CA GLY A 102 -4.34 2.73 -2.42
C GLY A 102 -3.89 2.99 -0.98
N LYS A 103 -4.75 3.46 -0.09
CA LYS A 103 -4.44 3.75 1.32
C LYS A 103 -5.36 2.99 2.25
N GLY A 104 -4.85 2.59 3.39
CA GLY A 104 -5.63 1.89 4.40
C GLY A 104 -5.09 2.12 5.80
N LYS A 105 -5.90 1.74 6.77
CA LYS A 105 -5.48 1.68 8.17
C LYS A 105 -4.87 0.31 8.46
N LEU A 106 -3.85 0.29 9.28
CA LEU A 106 -3.20 -0.92 9.77
C LEU A 106 -3.05 -0.83 11.29
N LYS A 107 -3.72 -1.72 12.02
CA LYS A 107 -3.54 -1.83 13.46
C LYS A 107 -2.70 -3.05 13.77
N THR A 108 -1.49 -2.82 14.27
CA THR A 108 -0.61 -3.89 14.75
C THR A 108 -0.92 -4.24 16.21
N GLY A 109 -0.71 -5.49 16.57
CA GLY A 109 -0.77 -5.98 17.95
C GLY A 109 0.59 -6.41 18.46
N ALA A 110 0.61 -7.12 19.57
CA ALA A 110 1.85 -7.65 20.13
C ALA A 110 2.62 -8.49 19.10
N ILE A 111 3.90 -8.22 18.97
CA ILE A 111 4.84 -8.95 18.11
C ILE A 111 5.62 -9.94 18.97
N VAL A 112 5.60 -11.19 18.54
CA VAL A 112 6.38 -12.29 19.14
C VAL A 112 7.55 -12.60 18.22
N THR A 113 8.72 -12.82 18.77
CA THR A 113 9.95 -13.08 18.01
C THR A 113 10.66 -14.34 18.48
N THR A 114 11.46 -14.95 17.61
CA THR A 114 12.46 -15.90 18.02
C THR A 114 13.57 -15.17 18.83
N LEU A 115 14.28 -15.92 19.68
CA LEU A 115 15.30 -15.34 20.58
C LEU A 115 16.71 -15.78 20.13
N ARG A 116 17.13 -15.34 18.94
CA ARG A 116 18.53 -15.52 18.52
C ARG A 116 19.33 -14.31 18.96
N ALA A 117 20.55 -14.56 19.43
CA ALA A 117 21.51 -13.48 19.68
C ALA A 117 22.26 -13.17 18.37
N CYS A 118 22.19 -11.92 17.93
CA CYS A 118 22.91 -11.42 16.76
C CYS A 118 23.76 -10.21 17.15
N MET A 119 24.71 -9.87 16.31
CA MET A 119 25.60 -8.75 16.60
C MET A 119 24.89 -7.39 16.63
N ASP A 120 23.86 -7.21 15.81
CA ASP A 120 23.06 -5.98 15.77
C ASP A 120 21.62 -6.20 16.28
N MET A 121 21.50 -6.31 17.60
CA MET A 121 20.20 -6.37 18.28
C MET A 121 19.51 -5.00 18.38
N GLU A 122 20.24 -3.92 18.20
CA GLU A 122 19.72 -2.56 18.35
C GLU A 122 18.83 -2.17 17.17
N SER A 123 19.25 -2.46 15.94
CA SER A 123 18.43 -2.25 14.75
C SER A 123 17.14 -3.06 14.78
N GLU A 124 17.19 -4.29 15.29
CA GLU A 124 16.00 -5.11 15.45
C GLU A 124 15.01 -4.54 16.47
N LYS A 125 15.50 -4.10 17.64
CA LYS A 125 14.65 -3.44 18.65
C LYS A 125 13.97 -2.20 18.09
N LYS A 126 14.69 -1.37 17.34
CA LYS A 126 14.13 -0.20 16.65
C LYS A 126 13.07 -0.60 15.65
N MET A 127 13.34 -1.62 14.84
CA MET A 127 12.39 -2.12 13.84
C MET A 127 11.06 -2.53 14.50
N PHE A 128 11.07 -3.28 15.59
CA PHE A 128 9.84 -3.69 16.27
C PHE A 128 9.17 -2.51 17.00
N ALA A 129 9.93 -1.58 17.57
CA ALA A 129 9.37 -0.38 18.16
C ALA A 129 8.62 0.47 17.14
N LEU A 130 9.14 0.59 15.91
CA LEU A 130 8.49 1.30 14.81
C LEU A 130 7.31 0.51 14.24
N LEU A 131 7.41 -0.81 14.06
CA LEU A 131 6.29 -1.64 13.60
C LEU A 131 5.08 -1.53 14.53
N ASN A 132 5.28 -1.42 15.83
CA ASN A 132 4.20 -1.23 16.80
C ASN A 132 3.53 0.16 16.72
N LYS A 133 4.16 1.14 16.08
CA LYS A 133 3.59 2.49 15.87
C LYS A 133 2.81 2.61 14.57
N VAL A 134 2.96 1.65 13.65
CA VAL A 134 2.27 1.70 12.36
C VAL A 134 0.77 1.74 12.57
N ASN A 135 0.12 2.75 11.99
CA ASN A 135 -1.34 2.90 12.03
C ASN A 135 -1.97 3.09 10.65
N GLY A 136 -1.18 3.13 9.60
CA GLY A 136 -1.64 3.26 8.23
C GLY A 136 -0.62 2.76 7.21
N PHE A 137 -1.10 2.56 5.99
CA PHE A 137 -0.25 2.19 4.87
C PHE A 137 -0.72 2.83 3.57
N GLU A 138 0.19 2.89 2.61
CA GLU A 138 -0.08 3.28 1.24
C GLU A 138 0.52 2.23 0.29
N LEU A 139 -0.33 1.70 -0.60
CA LEU A 139 0.05 0.71 -1.59
C LEU A 139 0.31 1.41 -2.92
N LEU A 140 1.50 1.23 -3.44
CA LEU A 140 1.92 1.65 -4.77
C LEU A 140 2.05 0.40 -5.65
N ALA A 141 2.35 0.55 -6.94
CA ALA A 141 2.36 -0.56 -7.89
C ALA A 141 3.17 -1.80 -7.41
N ASP A 142 4.38 -1.59 -6.89
CA ASP A 142 5.29 -2.65 -6.41
C ASP A 142 5.77 -2.44 -4.97
N LYS A 143 5.23 -1.43 -4.28
CA LYS A 143 5.69 -1.02 -2.95
C LYS A 143 4.54 -0.87 -1.97
N ILE A 144 4.83 -1.09 -0.71
CA ILE A 144 3.99 -0.70 0.41
C ILE A 144 4.78 0.24 1.32
N ILE A 145 4.16 1.34 1.69
CA ILE A 145 4.72 2.33 2.64
C ILE A 145 3.92 2.23 3.93
N LEU A 146 4.59 1.89 5.02
CA LEU A 146 3.98 1.84 6.35
C LEU A 146 4.20 3.16 7.07
N LYS A 147 3.15 3.67 7.70
CA LYS A 147 3.12 5.02 8.28
C LYS A 147 2.60 5.03 9.72
N GLU A 148 3.08 6.02 10.48
CA GLU A 148 2.41 6.53 11.66
C GLU A 148 1.81 7.89 11.30
N ASN A 149 0.48 7.98 11.14
CA ASN A 149 -0.22 9.15 10.62
C ASN A 149 0.32 9.57 9.24
N ALA A 150 0.95 10.74 9.14
CA ALA A 150 1.59 11.24 7.92
C ALA A 150 3.07 10.84 7.78
N THR A 151 3.69 10.31 8.85
CA THR A 151 5.13 10.02 8.89
C THR A 151 5.40 8.63 8.33
N VAL A 152 6.31 8.54 7.37
CA VAL A 152 6.80 7.26 6.84
C VAL A 152 7.68 6.59 7.90
N LEU A 153 7.40 5.31 8.18
CA LEU A 153 8.21 4.48 9.08
C LEU A 153 8.98 3.42 8.30
N PHE A 154 8.39 2.85 7.26
CA PHE A 154 9.04 1.84 6.43
C PHE A 154 8.62 1.98 4.97
N GLU A 155 9.58 1.71 4.08
CA GLU A 155 9.31 1.41 2.68
C GLU A 155 9.66 -0.05 2.41
N LEU A 156 8.74 -0.78 1.79
CA LEU A 156 8.93 -2.17 1.41
C LEU A 156 8.59 -2.33 -0.07
N ARG A 157 9.22 -3.31 -0.71
CA ARG A 157 8.93 -3.69 -2.09
C ARG A 157 8.48 -5.14 -2.15
N GLN A 158 7.54 -5.43 -3.03
CA GLN A 158 7.13 -6.79 -3.31
C GLN A 158 8.35 -7.60 -3.79
N ASN A 159 8.56 -8.75 -3.17
CA ASN A 159 9.58 -9.71 -3.60
C ASN A 159 8.98 -10.58 -4.70
N LEU A 160 9.47 -10.42 -5.93
CA LEU A 160 9.00 -11.12 -7.12
C LEU A 160 9.83 -12.39 -7.42
N GLU A 161 10.60 -12.90 -6.43
CA GLU A 161 11.37 -14.16 -6.58
C GLU A 161 10.50 -15.40 -6.46
#